data_73ac9256aba44046a547af7b71b728ef
#
_entry.id   73ac9256aba44046a547af7b71b728ef
#
_cell.length_a   1.000
_cell.length_b   1.000
_cell.length_c   1.000
_cell.angle_alpha   90.00
_cell.angle_beta   90.00
_cell.angle_gamma   90.00
#
_symmetry.space_group_name_H-M   'P 1'
#
loop_
_entity.id
_entity.type
_entity.pdbx_description
1 polymer ?
#
loop_
_entity_poly.entity_id
_entity_poly.type
_entity_poly.pdbx_seq_one_letter_code
_entity_poly.pdbx_strand_id
1 'polypeptide(L)'
;MASGISRIEVQPAEDEDVCVAGASIPDVLRLLGAGATGSILMALGEGPLRTKSLTERVPGYAPRTIYRYAGRLAELDVIERDEEPGVPSKVVHTLTDPCGSDLYELVKRFFDASAALLPDSRIDAHAWASLGLLADLWEAGMVAELSCHPKSPTELARGPHGLSYHQVNRRAGLFKTAGLVRESEGPGRRRCYGLTEKTRKAMGLIVGIARWRHRHVVAEDEEGMTAAELATALRAALPLVDLPGHAGKRLMFCVAEEDVPFGAGKELVWAEVEADGSVHSCSDPSDAVDGQARGRIENWIPAILEGNPDEVRIGEDERLVGDCLEKLYGVLWAPSSF
;
A
#
# COMPACT_ATOMS: atom_id res chain seq x y z
N MET A 1 12.82 38.13 7.94
CA MET A 1 11.61 37.94 7.10
C MET A 1 11.15 36.51 7.35
N ALA A 2 10.11 36.35 8.15
CA ALA A 2 9.56 35.02 8.50
C ALA A 2 8.67 34.56 7.35
N SER A 3 9.08 33.47 6.71
CA SER A 3 8.32 32.76 5.68
C SER A 3 7.09 32.12 6.33
N GLY A 4 5.92 32.69 6.06
CA GLY A 4 4.64 32.11 6.50
C GLY A 4 4.36 30.82 5.76
N ILE A 5 4.52 29.70 6.42
CA ILE A 5 4.00 28.41 5.98
C ILE A 5 2.49 28.48 6.18
N SER A 6 1.74 28.72 5.09
CA SER A 6 0.29 28.55 5.08
C SER A 6 -0.05 27.12 5.52
N ARG A 7 -0.67 27.01 6.69
CA ARG A 7 -1.36 25.77 7.09
C ARG A 7 -2.41 25.45 6.03
N ILE A 8 -2.18 24.40 5.27
CA ILE A 8 -3.22 23.81 4.43
C ILE A 8 -4.15 23.10 5.40
N GLU A 9 -5.31 23.69 5.70
CA GLU A 9 -6.43 22.98 6.31
C GLU A 9 -6.89 21.93 5.30
N VAL A 10 -6.47 20.70 5.52
CA VAL A 10 -7.08 19.54 4.88
C VAL A 10 -8.47 19.42 5.49
N GLN A 11 -9.48 19.90 4.78
CA GLN A 11 -10.86 19.61 5.16
C GLN A 11 -11.02 18.08 5.17
N PRO A 12 -11.51 17.49 6.28
CA PRO A 12 -11.83 16.07 6.29
C PRO A 12 -12.87 15.84 5.18
N ALA A 13 -12.63 14.80 4.38
CA ALA A 13 -13.59 14.37 3.36
C ALA A 13 -14.97 14.25 4.03
N GLU A 14 -15.96 14.91 3.44
CA GLU A 14 -17.35 14.81 3.88
C GLU A 14 -17.76 13.34 3.84
N ASP A 15 -18.51 12.94 4.86
CA ASP A 15 -18.96 11.59 5.17
C ASP A 15 -19.56 10.86 3.94
N GLU A 16 -18.75 10.22 3.13
CA GLU A 16 -19.22 9.09 2.35
C GLU A 16 -19.31 7.89 3.29
N ASP A 17 -20.51 7.37 3.44
CA ASP A 17 -20.77 6.12 4.15
C ASP A 17 -20.00 5.00 3.47
N VAL A 18 -18.80 4.69 3.98
CA VAL A 18 -18.04 3.52 3.55
C VAL A 18 -18.87 2.32 3.99
N CYS A 19 -19.50 1.65 3.02
CA CYS A 19 -20.23 0.43 3.27
C CYS A 19 -19.24 -0.64 3.73
N VAL A 20 -19.42 -1.14 4.94
CA VAL A 20 -18.44 -1.99 5.64
C VAL A 20 -18.44 -3.41 5.09
N ALA A 21 -19.57 -3.90 4.59
CA ALA A 21 -19.68 -5.19 3.92
C ALA A 21 -19.02 -5.09 2.53
N GLY A 22 -17.93 -5.83 2.31
CA GLY A 22 -17.19 -5.85 1.04
C GLY A 22 -16.20 -4.70 0.86
N ALA A 23 -15.69 -4.09 1.94
CA ALA A 23 -14.72 -2.99 1.87
C ALA A 23 -13.54 -3.32 0.96
N SER A 24 -13.32 -2.54 -0.09
CA SER A 24 -12.19 -2.69 -1.02
C SER A 24 -10.85 -2.30 -0.38
N ILE A 25 -9.72 -2.61 -1.03
CA ILE A 25 -8.41 -2.14 -0.56
C ILE A 25 -8.37 -0.61 -0.39
N PRO A 26 -8.87 0.20 -1.35
CA PRO A 26 -9.00 1.64 -1.17
C PRO A 26 -9.85 2.05 0.03
N ASP A 27 -10.94 1.34 0.32
CA ASP A 27 -11.80 1.67 1.45
C ASP A 27 -11.08 1.47 2.79
N VAL A 28 -10.31 0.39 2.94
CA VAL A 28 -9.48 0.15 4.12
C VAL A 28 -8.40 1.24 4.24
N LEU A 29 -7.74 1.62 3.14
CA LEU A 29 -6.77 2.71 3.14
C LEU A 29 -7.39 4.05 3.52
N ARG A 30 -8.60 4.37 3.02
CA ARG A 30 -9.35 5.57 3.40
C ARG A 30 -9.75 5.53 4.87
N LEU A 31 -10.24 4.39 5.34
CA LEU A 31 -10.58 4.21 6.74
C LEU A 31 -9.37 4.49 7.64
N LEU A 32 -8.22 3.88 7.36
CA LEU A 32 -6.98 4.11 8.11
C LEU A 32 -6.51 5.58 8.01
N GLY A 33 -6.68 6.20 6.84
CA GLY A 33 -6.35 7.60 6.58
C GLY A 33 -7.35 8.60 7.14
N ALA A 34 -8.55 8.15 7.52
CA ALA A 34 -9.64 9.02 7.95
C ALA A 34 -9.54 9.36 9.43
N GLY A 35 -9.36 10.63 9.74
CA GLY A 35 -9.43 11.15 11.12
C GLY A 35 -8.53 10.39 12.09
N ALA A 36 -9.14 9.87 13.18
CA ALA A 36 -8.45 9.24 14.30
C ALA A 36 -8.26 7.72 14.14
N THR A 37 -8.75 7.09 13.06
CA THR A 37 -8.84 5.62 12.95
C THR A 37 -7.52 4.91 13.15
N GLY A 38 -6.49 5.32 12.41
CA GLY A 38 -5.18 4.72 12.54
C GLY A 38 -4.55 4.93 13.91
N SER A 39 -4.74 6.13 14.50
CA SER A 39 -4.26 6.42 15.86
C SER A 39 -4.99 5.58 16.92
N ILE A 40 -6.28 5.30 16.74
CA ILE A 40 -7.05 4.41 17.61
C ILE A 40 -6.49 2.99 17.52
N LEU A 41 -6.26 2.48 16.30
CA LEU A 41 -5.69 1.16 16.06
C LEU A 41 -4.33 1.02 16.76
N MET A 42 -3.44 1.99 16.60
CA MET A 42 -2.11 1.98 17.23
C MET A 42 -2.19 2.05 18.76
N ALA A 43 -3.11 2.84 19.31
CA ALA A 43 -3.28 2.94 20.76
C ALA A 43 -3.80 1.63 21.37
N LEU A 44 -4.69 0.93 20.69
CA LEU A 44 -5.26 -0.34 21.13
C LEU A 44 -4.28 -1.51 20.97
N GLY A 45 -3.31 -1.41 20.09
CA GLY A 45 -2.23 -2.40 19.97
C GLY A 45 -1.34 -2.49 21.20
N GLU A 46 -1.34 -1.49 22.07
CA GLU A 46 -0.66 -1.52 23.37
C GLU A 46 -1.48 -2.23 24.46
N GLY A 47 -2.75 -2.53 24.19
CA GLY A 47 -3.68 -3.23 25.08
C GLY A 47 -5.06 -2.58 25.17
N PRO A 48 -6.00 -3.23 25.88
CA PRO A 48 -7.36 -2.74 26.05
C PRO A 48 -7.42 -1.35 26.73
N LEU A 49 -8.26 -0.47 26.20
CA LEU A 49 -8.40 0.89 26.71
C LEU A 49 -9.86 1.23 26.98
N ARG A 50 -10.11 1.83 28.15
CA ARG A 50 -11.38 2.49 28.41
C ARG A 50 -11.53 3.70 27.51
N THR A 51 -12.77 4.04 27.17
CA THR A 51 -13.09 5.17 26.29
C THR A 51 -12.38 6.48 26.70
N LYS A 52 -12.32 6.79 28.00
CA LYS A 52 -11.60 7.97 28.49
C LYS A 52 -10.09 7.88 28.19
N SER A 53 -9.47 6.74 28.50
CA SER A 53 -8.03 6.53 28.25
C SER A 53 -7.72 6.55 26.77
N LEU A 54 -8.62 6.02 25.92
CA LEU A 54 -8.48 6.08 24.47
C LEU A 54 -8.48 7.54 23.96
N THR A 55 -9.37 8.38 24.48
CA THR A 55 -9.40 9.81 24.11
C THR A 55 -8.15 10.57 24.58
N GLU A 56 -7.56 10.19 25.71
CA GLU A 56 -6.31 10.76 26.21
C GLU A 56 -5.08 10.31 25.36
N ARG A 57 -5.09 9.07 24.85
CA ARG A 57 -4.01 8.52 24.03
C ARG A 57 -4.05 8.91 22.56
N VAL A 58 -5.18 9.40 22.07
CA VAL A 58 -5.38 9.84 20.69
C VAL A 58 -5.57 11.37 20.67
N PRO A 59 -4.51 12.15 20.94
CA PRO A 59 -4.60 13.60 21.02
C PRO A 59 -4.88 14.23 19.65
N GLY A 60 -5.48 15.43 19.69
CA GLY A 60 -5.75 16.20 18.47
C GLY A 60 -7.13 15.97 17.86
N TYR A 61 -7.92 15.04 18.41
CA TYR A 61 -9.29 14.77 17.97
C TYR A 61 -10.31 14.99 19.10
N ALA A 62 -11.49 15.50 18.73
CA ALA A 62 -12.59 15.61 19.68
C ALA A 62 -13.08 14.22 20.12
N PRO A 63 -13.52 14.03 21.37
CA PRO A 63 -14.02 12.73 21.86
C PRO A 63 -15.11 12.13 20.96
N ARG A 64 -16.05 12.96 20.46
CA ARG A 64 -17.08 12.50 19.53
C ARG A 64 -16.51 11.90 18.24
N THR A 65 -15.42 12.46 17.74
CA THR A 65 -14.72 11.95 16.55
C THR A 65 -14.13 10.57 16.84
N ILE A 66 -13.45 10.41 17.98
CA ILE A 66 -12.88 9.14 18.41
C ILE A 66 -13.97 8.07 18.56
N TYR A 67 -15.12 8.40 19.18
CA TYR A 67 -16.25 7.47 19.31
C TYR A 67 -16.81 7.02 17.96
N ARG A 68 -16.94 7.94 17.00
CA ARG A 68 -17.42 7.64 15.66
C ARG A 68 -16.49 6.65 14.94
N TYR A 69 -15.18 6.91 14.97
CA TYR A 69 -14.22 6.04 14.28
C TYR A 69 -13.99 4.70 15.01
N ALA A 70 -14.05 4.69 16.34
CA ALA A 70 -14.08 3.44 17.08
C ALA A 70 -15.35 2.61 16.73
N GLY A 71 -16.50 3.26 16.52
CA GLY A 71 -17.70 2.60 15.99
C GLY A 71 -17.46 1.94 14.63
N ARG A 72 -16.85 2.66 13.68
CA ARG A 72 -16.53 2.12 12.36
C ARG A 72 -15.56 0.93 12.41
N LEU A 73 -14.56 0.97 13.28
CA LEU A 73 -13.67 -0.16 13.50
C LEU A 73 -14.39 -1.38 14.08
N ALA A 74 -15.38 -1.15 14.96
CA ALA A 74 -16.21 -2.22 15.50
C ALA A 74 -17.14 -2.84 14.44
N GLU A 75 -17.66 -2.05 13.51
CA GLU A 75 -18.47 -2.52 12.38
C GLU A 75 -17.67 -3.43 11.43
N LEU A 76 -16.34 -3.26 11.37
CA LEU A 76 -15.41 -4.13 10.61
C LEU A 76 -14.87 -5.30 11.44
N ASP A 77 -15.39 -5.50 12.64
CA ASP A 77 -14.89 -6.49 13.57
C ASP A 77 -13.38 -6.36 13.92
N VAL A 78 -12.82 -5.17 13.72
CA VAL A 78 -11.42 -4.86 14.07
C VAL A 78 -11.27 -4.61 15.56
N ILE A 79 -12.30 -4.06 16.21
CA ILE A 79 -12.32 -3.86 17.66
C ILE A 79 -13.62 -4.39 18.26
N GLU A 80 -13.51 -4.88 19.49
CA GLU A 80 -14.63 -5.23 20.35
C GLU A 80 -14.89 -4.12 21.36
N ARG A 81 -16.16 -3.97 21.78
CA ARG A 81 -16.61 -2.98 22.74
C ARG A 81 -17.37 -3.64 23.86
N ASP A 82 -16.71 -3.85 24.98
CA ASP A 82 -17.29 -4.46 26.17
C ASP A 82 -17.80 -3.41 27.16
N GLU A 83 -19.01 -3.60 27.66
CA GLU A 83 -19.57 -2.77 28.74
C GLU A 83 -19.26 -3.41 30.10
N GLU A 84 -18.37 -2.76 30.87
CA GLU A 84 -18.17 -3.11 32.29
C GLU A 84 -19.38 -2.61 33.11
N PRO A 85 -20.01 -3.50 33.90
CA PRO A 85 -21.13 -3.11 34.76
C PRO A 85 -20.67 -2.09 35.80
N GLY A 86 -21.49 -1.02 35.98
CA GLY A 86 -21.21 0.05 36.95
C GLY A 86 -22.10 1.25 36.71
N VAL A 87 -22.04 2.24 37.62
CA VAL A 87 -22.75 3.51 37.45
C VAL A 87 -21.73 4.65 37.54
N PRO A 88 -21.42 5.32 36.41
CA PRO A 88 -21.84 5.01 35.04
C PRO A 88 -21.18 3.75 34.47
N SER A 89 -21.81 3.11 33.50
CA SER A 89 -21.21 1.98 32.74
C SER A 89 -19.94 2.47 32.05
N LYS A 90 -18.94 1.58 31.96
CA LYS A 90 -17.66 1.88 31.32
C LYS A 90 -17.52 1.01 30.11
N VAL A 91 -17.16 1.59 28.97
CA VAL A 91 -16.87 0.87 27.74
C VAL A 91 -15.37 0.67 27.64
N VAL A 92 -14.96 -0.57 27.44
CA VAL A 92 -13.58 -0.98 27.13
C VAL A 92 -13.52 -1.35 25.66
N HIS A 93 -12.51 -0.86 24.98
CA HIS A 93 -12.21 -1.20 23.59
C HIS A 93 -10.99 -2.10 23.54
N THR A 94 -11.08 -3.17 22.76
CA THR A 94 -10.02 -4.17 22.59
C THR A 94 -9.89 -4.51 21.11
N LEU A 95 -8.68 -4.76 20.62
CA LEU A 95 -8.52 -5.36 19.29
C LEU A 95 -9.11 -6.78 19.30
N THR A 96 -9.88 -7.10 18.27
CA THR A 96 -10.34 -8.48 18.09
C THR A 96 -9.19 -9.40 17.69
N ASP A 97 -9.28 -10.66 18.04
CA ASP A 97 -8.31 -11.67 17.65
C ASP A 97 -9.01 -12.69 16.73
N PRO A 98 -8.50 -12.96 15.51
CA PRO A 98 -7.26 -12.41 14.93
C PRO A 98 -7.45 -11.13 14.08
N CYS A 99 -8.67 -10.70 13.76
CA CYS A 99 -8.94 -9.66 12.75
C CYS A 99 -8.24 -8.31 13.07
N GLY A 100 -8.50 -7.77 14.24
CA GLY A 100 -7.90 -6.50 14.66
C GLY A 100 -6.40 -6.59 14.92
N SER A 101 -5.94 -7.70 15.50
CA SER A 101 -4.53 -7.95 15.77
C SER A 101 -3.72 -8.05 14.47
N ASP A 102 -4.20 -8.76 13.46
CA ASP A 102 -3.54 -8.89 12.15
C ASP A 102 -3.45 -7.53 11.43
N LEU A 103 -4.52 -6.73 11.46
CA LEU A 103 -4.49 -5.38 10.86
C LEU A 103 -3.51 -4.45 11.59
N TYR A 104 -3.50 -4.48 12.91
CA TYR A 104 -2.54 -3.72 13.72
C TYR A 104 -1.09 -4.06 13.38
N GLU A 105 -0.74 -5.34 13.39
CA GLU A 105 0.62 -5.79 13.09
C GLU A 105 1.04 -5.42 11.66
N LEU A 106 0.14 -5.54 10.68
CA LEU A 106 0.39 -5.13 9.31
C LEU A 106 0.73 -3.63 9.24
N VAL A 107 -0.11 -2.79 9.84
CA VAL A 107 0.05 -1.34 9.82
C VAL A 107 1.30 -0.92 10.58
N LYS A 108 1.55 -1.51 11.73
CA LYS A 108 2.76 -1.27 12.54
C LYS A 108 4.02 -1.61 11.75
N ARG A 109 4.11 -2.79 11.12
CA ARG A 109 5.24 -3.19 10.29
C ARG A 109 5.49 -2.20 9.14
N PHE A 110 4.43 -1.73 8.48
CA PHE A 110 4.55 -0.74 7.42
C PHE A 110 5.16 0.58 7.93
N PHE A 111 4.71 1.07 9.07
CA PHE A 111 5.26 2.32 9.64
C PHE A 111 6.68 2.13 10.16
N ASP A 112 6.99 0.99 10.78
CA ASP A 112 8.34 0.67 11.24
C ASP A 112 9.32 0.62 10.04
N ALA A 113 8.94 -0.05 8.95
CA ALA A 113 9.73 -0.09 7.72
C ALA A 113 9.84 1.26 7.00
N SER A 114 8.89 2.16 7.24
CA SER A 114 8.84 3.50 6.63
C SER A 114 9.38 4.61 7.55
N ALA A 115 9.78 4.29 8.77
CA ALA A 115 10.20 5.28 9.79
C ALA A 115 11.33 6.18 9.29
N ALA A 116 12.25 5.66 8.51
CA ALA A 116 13.35 6.44 7.89
C ALA A 116 12.87 7.45 6.84
N LEU A 117 11.68 7.26 6.27
CA LEU A 117 11.09 8.15 5.26
C LEU A 117 10.20 9.24 5.89
N LEU A 118 9.94 9.14 7.19
CA LEU A 118 9.13 10.09 7.94
C LEU A 118 10.07 11.06 8.69
N PRO A 119 9.98 12.37 8.48
CA PRO A 119 10.91 13.35 9.03
C PRO A 119 10.90 13.47 10.56
N ASP A 120 9.88 12.93 11.21
CA ASP A 120 9.74 12.87 12.68
C ASP A 120 9.24 11.48 13.06
N SER A 121 9.87 10.86 14.06
CA SER A 121 9.58 9.52 14.58
C SER A 121 8.17 9.34 15.17
N ARG A 122 7.24 10.22 14.85
CA ARG A 122 5.83 10.15 15.23
C ARG A 122 4.98 9.95 14.00
N ILE A 123 4.20 8.88 14.03
CA ILE A 123 3.09 8.69 13.08
C ILE A 123 2.09 9.81 13.37
N ASP A 124 2.19 10.89 12.62
CA ASP A 124 1.31 12.05 12.77
C ASP A 124 0.06 11.95 11.88
N ALA A 125 -0.86 12.88 12.09
CA ALA A 125 -2.09 12.96 11.28
C ALA A 125 -1.81 13.10 9.77
N HIS A 126 -0.63 13.59 9.39
CA HIS A 126 -0.23 13.78 8.00
C HIS A 126 0.16 12.46 7.34
N ALA A 127 0.85 11.57 8.09
CA ALA A 127 1.17 10.22 7.65
C ALA A 127 -0.10 9.41 7.38
N TRP A 128 -1.07 9.47 8.29
CA TRP A 128 -2.38 8.83 8.11
C TRP A 128 -3.13 9.40 6.92
N ALA A 129 -3.26 10.72 6.79
CA ALA A 129 -3.96 11.35 5.68
C ALA A 129 -3.37 10.94 4.30
N SER A 130 -2.07 10.64 4.23
CA SER A 130 -1.45 10.17 3.00
C SER A 130 -1.94 8.79 2.54
N LEU A 131 -2.48 7.95 3.44
CA LEU A 131 -3.09 6.66 3.07
C LEU A 131 -4.41 6.86 2.31
N GLY A 132 -5.22 7.84 2.69
CA GLY A 132 -6.43 8.18 1.92
C GLY A 132 -6.08 8.65 0.50
N LEU A 133 -5.04 9.48 0.37
CA LEU A 133 -4.56 9.91 -0.94
C LEU A 133 -3.89 8.78 -1.73
N LEU A 134 -3.30 7.78 -1.07
CA LEU A 134 -2.79 6.57 -1.71
C LEU A 134 -3.95 5.73 -2.28
N ALA A 135 -5.06 5.63 -1.56
CA ALA A 135 -6.28 5.01 -2.08
C ALA A 135 -6.75 5.68 -3.38
N ASP A 136 -6.80 7.02 -3.39
CA ASP A 136 -7.20 7.77 -4.58
C ASP A 136 -6.20 7.61 -5.74
N LEU A 137 -4.90 7.51 -5.45
CA LEU A 137 -3.85 7.26 -6.43
C LEU A 137 -3.99 5.87 -7.05
N TRP A 138 -4.32 4.87 -6.22
CA TRP A 138 -4.57 3.49 -6.61
C TRP A 138 -5.80 3.36 -7.50
N GLU A 139 -6.97 3.80 -7.02
CA GLU A 139 -8.24 3.76 -7.78
C GLU A 139 -8.20 4.53 -9.09
N ALA A 140 -7.47 5.65 -9.11
CA ALA A 140 -7.27 6.39 -10.34
C ALA A 140 -6.43 5.65 -11.39
N GLY A 141 -5.93 4.43 -11.11
CA GLY A 141 -5.04 3.68 -11.98
C GLY A 141 -3.67 4.33 -12.18
N MET A 142 -3.39 5.43 -11.48
CA MET A 142 -2.14 6.19 -11.67
C MET A 142 -0.92 5.43 -11.15
N VAL A 143 -1.09 4.51 -10.19
CA VAL A 143 0.01 3.63 -9.75
C VAL A 143 0.46 2.74 -10.91
N ALA A 144 -0.48 2.10 -11.61
CA ALA A 144 -0.20 1.25 -12.75
C ALA A 144 0.54 2.02 -13.87
N GLU A 145 0.03 3.22 -14.19
CA GLU A 145 0.60 4.09 -15.22
C GLU A 145 2.02 4.59 -14.89
N LEU A 146 2.31 4.83 -13.61
CA LEU A 146 3.59 5.39 -13.14
C LEU A 146 4.57 4.33 -12.64
N SER A 147 4.19 3.05 -12.62
CA SER A 147 5.00 1.98 -12.06
C SER A 147 6.31 1.76 -12.84
N CYS A 148 6.25 1.80 -14.18
CA CYS A 148 7.41 1.54 -15.03
C CYS A 148 8.30 2.78 -15.23
N HIS A 149 7.72 3.93 -15.54
CA HIS A 149 8.49 5.14 -15.80
C HIS A 149 7.68 6.42 -15.53
N PRO A 150 8.35 7.55 -15.29
CA PRO A 150 7.67 8.83 -15.15
C PRO A 150 6.91 9.23 -16.43
N LYS A 151 5.69 9.74 -16.29
CA LYS A 151 4.84 10.17 -17.39
C LYS A 151 4.44 11.64 -17.27
N SER A 152 4.29 12.29 -18.42
CA SER A 152 3.74 13.64 -18.47
C SER A 152 2.23 13.64 -18.20
N PRO A 153 1.64 14.79 -17.76
CA PRO A 153 0.19 14.90 -17.58
C PRO A 153 -0.62 14.54 -18.83
N THR A 154 -0.06 14.82 -20.01
CA THR A 154 -0.71 14.49 -21.29
C THR A 154 -0.73 12.98 -21.55
N GLU A 155 0.35 12.27 -21.22
CA GLU A 155 0.41 10.81 -21.33
C GLU A 155 -0.54 10.16 -20.32
N LEU A 156 -0.54 10.63 -19.09
CA LEU A 156 -1.48 10.16 -18.06
C LEU A 156 -2.94 10.40 -18.47
N ALA A 157 -3.29 11.54 -19.05
CA ALA A 157 -4.66 11.82 -19.51
C ALA A 157 -5.10 10.93 -20.69
N ARG A 158 -4.18 10.28 -21.39
CA ARG A 158 -4.47 9.30 -22.45
C ARG A 158 -4.57 7.87 -21.95
N GLY A 159 -4.25 7.64 -20.68
CA GLY A 159 -4.34 6.32 -20.04
C GLY A 159 -5.79 5.81 -19.96
N PRO A 160 -5.97 4.52 -19.64
CA PRO A 160 -7.27 3.84 -19.67
C PRO A 160 -8.26 4.32 -18.61
N HIS A 161 -7.81 5.09 -17.61
CA HIS A 161 -8.61 5.56 -16.48
C HIS A 161 -9.58 6.72 -16.80
N GLY A 162 -9.63 7.21 -18.05
CA GLY A 162 -10.60 8.23 -18.48
C GLY A 162 -10.46 9.61 -17.83
N LEU A 163 -9.36 9.90 -17.14
CA LEU A 163 -9.13 11.20 -16.50
C LEU A 163 -8.79 12.27 -17.52
N SER A 164 -9.46 13.42 -17.44
CA SER A 164 -9.11 14.59 -18.24
C SER A 164 -7.76 15.18 -17.79
N TYR A 165 -7.09 15.93 -18.67
CA TYR A 165 -5.84 16.64 -18.37
C TYR A 165 -5.93 17.51 -17.10
N HIS A 166 -7.06 18.21 -16.89
CA HIS A 166 -7.27 19.02 -15.69
C HIS A 166 -7.38 18.19 -14.42
N GLN A 167 -8.07 17.04 -14.47
CA GLN A 167 -8.19 16.12 -13.35
C GLN A 167 -6.83 15.51 -12.99
N VAL A 168 -6.05 15.07 -14.00
CA VAL A 168 -4.68 14.58 -13.80
C VAL A 168 -3.81 15.65 -13.12
N ASN A 169 -3.79 16.88 -13.63
CA ASN A 169 -2.97 17.94 -13.03
C ASN A 169 -3.37 18.25 -11.59
N ARG A 170 -4.67 18.32 -11.29
CA ARG A 170 -5.18 18.59 -9.95
C ARG A 170 -4.77 17.46 -8.99
N ARG A 171 -5.01 16.20 -9.38
CA ARG A 171 -4.65 15.03 -8.57
C ARG A 171 -3.14 14.90 -8.38
N ALA A 172 -2.35 15.02 -9.44
CA ALA A 172 -0.90 14.98 -9.35
C ALA A 172 -0.32 16.06 -8.43
N GLY A 173 -0.94 17.26 -8.39
CA GLY A 173 -0.60 18.31 -7.43
C GLY A 173 -0.83 17.89 -5.99
N LEU A 174 -1.98 17.28 -5.68
CA LEU A 174 -2.29 16.75 -4.34
C LEU A 174 -1.33 15.62 -3.94
N PHE A 175 -1.12 14.66 -4.85
CA PHE A 175 -0.22 13.53 -4.61
C PHE A 175 1.25 13.96 -4.43
N LYS A 176 1.68 15.00 -5.18
CA LYS A 176 3.00 15.61 -4.99
C LYS A 176 3.14 16.24 -3.59
N THR A 177 2.12 17.01 -3.16
CA THR A 177 2.11 17.62 -1.83
C THR A 177 2.14 16.56 -0.71
N ALA A 178 1.47 15.42 -0.92
CA ALA A 178 1.49 14.28 0.01
C ALA A 178 2.78 13.43 -0.08
N GLY A 179 3.70 13.76 -0.98
CA GLY A 179 4.93 13.01 -1.20
C GLY A 179 4.72 11.63 -1.82
N LEU A 180 3.58 11.40 -2.50
CA LEU A 180 3.28 10.14 -3.19
C LEU A 180 3.85 10.09 -4.61
N VAL A 181 3.91 11.23 -5.29
CA VAL A 181 4.57 11.35 -6.57
C VAL A 181 5.62 12.46 -6.54
N ARG A 182 6.66 12.28 -7.34
CA ARG A 182 7.70 13.30 -7.55
C ARG A 182 7.56 13.89 -8.95
N GLU A 183 7.88 15.15 -9.07
CA GLU A 183 8.01 15.85 -10.35
C GLU A 183 9.45 15.74 -10.85
N SER A 184 9.63 15.49 -12.12
CA SER A 184 10.92 15.45 -12.81
C SER A 184 10.83 16.07 -14.19
N GLU A 185 11.96 16.44 -14.76
CA GLU A 185 12.04 16.82 -16.16
C GLU A 185 12.17 15.56 -17.03
N GLY A 186 11.27 15.42 -17.98
CA GLY A 186 11.31 14.39 -19.01
C GLY A 186 11.91 14.90 -20.33
N PRO A 187 11.87 14.08 -21.39
CA PRO A 187 12.36 14.45 -22.71
C PRO A 187 11.78 15.77 -23.20
N GLY A 188 12.63 16.66 -23.71
CA GLY A 188 12.22 17.99 -24.19
C GLY A 188 11.82 18.97 -23.07
N ARG A 189 12.34 18.80 -21.86
CA ARG A 189 12.02 19.60 -20.66
C ARG A 189 10.54 19.59 -20.27
N ARG A 190 9.85 18.50 -20.59
CA ARG A 190 8.45 18.32 -20.19
C ARG A 190 8.37 17.92 -18.73
N ARG A 191 7.41 18.48 -18.02
CA ARG A 191 7.10 18.05 -16.66
C ARG A 191 6.55 16.64 -16.69
N CYS A 192 7.17 15.73 -15.91
CA CYS A 192 6.74 14.35 -15.72
C CYS A 192 6.54 14.07 -14.24
N TYR A 193 5.67 13.10 -13.94
CA TYR A 193 5.44 12.58 -12.60
C TYR A 193 5.88 11.13 -12.52
N GLY A 194 6.49 10.75 -11.41
CA GLY A 194 6.88 9.36 -11.12
C GLY A 194 6.56 9.02 -9.67
N LEU A 195 6.43 7.75 -9.34
CA LEU A 195 6.20 7.29 -7.97
C LEU A 195 7.42 7.62 -7.10
N THR A 196 7.17 8.02 -5.85
CA THR A 196 8.23 8.15 -4.85
C THR A 196 8.57 6.79 -4.25
N GLU A 197 9.70 6.70 -3.56
CA GLU A 197 10.08 5.52 -2.78
C GLU A 197 9.03 5.18 -1.72
N LYS A 198 8.48 6.20 -1.02
CA LYS A 198 7.38 6.03 -0.07
C LYS A 198 6.19 5.30 -0.69
N THR A 199 5.76 5.72 -1.89
CA THR A 199 4.63 5.06 -2.57
C THR A 199 4.97 3.64 -2.99
N ARG A 200 6.20 3.41 -3.46
CA ARG A 200 6.65 2.06 -3.84
C ARG A 200 6.69 1.12 -2.63
N LYS A 201 7.19 1.57 -1.48
CA LYS A 201 7.16 0.81 -0.21
C LYS A 201 5.72 0.52 0.26
N ALA A 202 4.79 1.44 0.01
CA ALA A 202 3.38 1.24 0.37
C ALA A 202 2.69 0.11 -0.42
N MET A 203 3.30 -0.42 -1.47
CA MET A 203 2.78 -1.61 -2.16
C MET A 203 2.75 -2.84 -1.24
N GLY A 204 3.70 -2.97 -0.33
CA GLY A 204 3.65 -3.99 0.72
C GLY A 204 2.39 -3.88 1.59
N LEU A 205 2.04 -2.66 2.03
CA LEU A 205 0.80 -2.43 2.78
C LEU A 205 -0.43 -2.80 1.96
N ILE A 206 -0.48 -2.44 0.67
CA ILE A 206 -1.61 -2.77 -0.23
C ILE A 206 -1.79 -4.29 -0.34
N VAL A 207 -0.73 -5.04 -0.59
CA VAL A 207 -0.77 -6.52 -0.65
C VAL A 207 -1.16 -7.11 0.71
N GLY A 208 -0.64 -6.54 1.80
CA GLY A 208 -1.00 -6.95 3.16
C GLY A 208 -2.47 -6.72 3.49
N ILE A 209 -3.05 -5.57 3.10
CA ILE A 209 -4.48 -5.29 3.24
C ILE A 209 -5.31 -6.28 2.41
N ALA A 210 -4.89 -6.62 1.19
CA ALA A 210 -5.57 -7.62 0.38
C ALA A 210 -5.65 -8.97 1.09
N ARG A 211 -4.53 -9.44 1.68
CA ARG A 211 -4.48 -10.67 2.48
C ARG A 211 -5.38 -10.59 3.73
N TRP A 212 -5.31 -9.48 4.45
CA TRP A 212 -6.14 -9.27 5.64
C TRP A 212 -7.63 -9.30 5.30
N ARG A 213 -8.05 -8.61 4.24
CA ARG A 213 -9.43 -8.65 3.74
C ARG A 213 -9.89 -10.06 3.40
N HIS A 214 -9.11 -10.76 2.60
CA HIS A 214 -9.43 -12.14 2.19
C HIS A 214 -9.63 -13.07 3.39
N ARG A 215 -8.89 -12.86 4.48
CA ARG A 215 -8.98 -13.69 5.68
C ARG A 215 -10.14 -13.33 6.61
N HIS A 216 -10.51 -12.05 6.68
CA HIS A 216 -11.35 -11.55 7.77
C HIS A 216 -12.60 -10.80 7.34
N VAL A 217 -12.65 -10.26 6.13
CA VAL A 217 -13.72 -9.32 5.72
C VAL A 217 -14.54 -9.84 4.55
N VAL A 218 -13.91 -10.53 3.62
CA VAL A 218 -14.55 -10.96 2.37
C VAL A 218 -15.22 -12.31 2.56
N ALA A 219 -16.49 -12.43 2.16
CA ALA A 219 -17.14 -13.73 2.09
C ALA A 219 -16.44 -14.62 1.05
N GLU A 220 -16.51 -15.95 1.22
CA GLU A 220 -15.80 -16.92 0.37
C GLU A 220 -16.05 -16.75 -1.15
N ASP A 221 -17.16 -16.10 -1.51
CA ASP A 221 -17.58 -15.88 -2.90
C ASP A 221 -17.19 -14.49 -3.46
N GLU A 222 -16.57 -13.62 -2.69
CA GLU A 222 -16.18 -12.29 -3.16
C GLU A 222 -14.72 -12.28 -3.64
N GLU A 223 -14.47 -11.59 -4.75
CA GLU A 223 -13.13 -11.46 -5.32
C GLU A 223 -12.19 -10.68 -4.39
N GLY A 224 -11.07 -11.28 -4.05
CA GLY A 224 -9.96 -10.65 -3.35
C GLY A 224 -9.21 -9.64 -4.25
N MET A 225 -7.88 -9.60 -4.12
CA MET A 225 -7.02 -8.86 -5.05
C MET A 225 -6.98 -9.56 -6.40
N THR A 226 -7.12 -8.81 -7.49
CA THR A 226 -7.00 -9.34 -8.85
C THR A 226 -5.55 -9.54 -9.27
N ALA A 227 -5.30 -10.37 -10.30
CA ALA A 227 -3.96 -10.55 -10.88
C ALA A 227 -3.38 -9.23 -11.39
N ALA A 228 -4.20 -8.36 -11.97
CA ALA A 228 -3.80 -7.03 -12.47
C ALA A 228 -3.36 -6.09 -11.35
N GLU A 229 -4.06 -6.11 -10.23
CA GLU A 229 -3.71 -5.31 -9.04
C GLU A 229 -2.39 -5.79 -8.41
N LEU A 230 -2.20 -7.10 -8.28
CA LEU A 230 -0.97 -7.67 -7.75
C LEU A 230 0.22 -7.40 -8.69
N ALA A 231 0.04 -7.58 -9.99
CA ALA A 231 1.05 -7.23 -10.98
C ALA A 231 1.41 -5.73 -10.94
N THR A 232 0.43 -4.87 -10.71
CA THR A 232 0.65 -3.42 -10.49
C THR A 232 1.50 -3.16 -9.26
N ALA A 233 1.19 -3.81 -8.14
CA ALA A 233 1.96 -3.69 -6.90
C ALA A 233 3.41 -4.17 -7.10
N LEU A 234 3.62 -5.31 -7.76
CA LEU A 234 4.96 -5.83 -8.10
C LEU A 234 5.73 -4.85 -8.98
N ARG A 235 5.14 -4.39 -10.10
CA ARG A 235 5.81 -3.41 -11.00
C ARG A 235 6.21 -2.15 -10.26
N ALA A 236 5.38 -1.68 -9.33
CA ALA A 236 5.67 -0.47 -8.57
C ALA A 236 6.76 -0.69 -7.51
N ALA A 237 6.87 -1.88 -6.93
CA ALA A 237 7.82 -2.20 -5.87
C ALA A 237 9.20 -2.61 -6.38
N LEU A 238 9.30 -3.32 -7.52
CA LEU A 238 10.55 -3.82 -8.07
C LEU A 238 11.68 -2.79 -8.17
N PRO A 239 11.45 -1.51 -8.53
CA PRO A 239 12.50 -0.50 -8.55
C PRO A 239 13.09 -0.12 -7.17
N LEU A 240 12.65 -0.75 -6.09
CA LEU A 240 13.30 -0.65 -4.78
C LEU A 240 14.39 -1.70 -4.56
N VAL A 241 14.47 -2.69 -5.45
CA VAL A 241 15.37 -3.84 -5.33
C VAL A 241 16.70 -3.53 -6.03
N ASP A 242 17.81 -3.91 -5.37
CA ASP A 242 19.15 -3.88 -5.95
C ASP A 242 19.71 -5.29 -6.04
N LEU A 243 20.16 -5.67 -7.25
CA LEU A 243 20.71 -6.98 -7.58
C LEU A 243 22.11 -6.86 -8.26
N PRO A 244 23.13 -6.33 -7.57
CA PRO A 244 24.42 -6.01 -8.20
C PRO A 244 25.15 -7.25 -8.75
N GLY A 245 24.83 -8.46 -8.26
CA GLY A 245 25.37 -9.71 -8.77
C GLY A 245 24.72 -10.21 -10.07
N HIS A 246 23.68 -9.56 -10.55
CA HIS A 246 22.84 -10.01 -11.68
C HIS A 246 22.70 -8.94 -12.77
N ALA A 247 23.66 -8.02 -12.90
CA ALA A 247 23.63 -6.97 -13.91
C ALA A 247 23.41 -7.51 -15.34
N GLY A 248 22.54 -6.87 -16.09
CA GLY A 248 22.17 -7.25 -17.47
C GLY A 248 21.20 -8.43 -17.56
N LYS A 249 20.72 -8.95 -16.42
CA LYS A 249 19.76 -10.05 -16.37
C LYS A 249 18.32 -9.55 -16.44
N ARG A 250 17.43 -10.41 -16.96
CA ARG A 250 16.00 -10.13 -17.13
C ARG A 250 15.13 -11.11 -16.35
N LEU A 251 14.11 -10.57 -15.73
CA LEU A 251 13.14 -11.28 -14.92
C LEU A 251 11.74 -11.17 -15.51
N MET A 252 10.98 -12.25 -15.37
CA MET A 252 9.55 -12.27 -15.66
C MET A 252 8.79 -12.88 -14.49
N PHE A 253 7.80 -12.15 -13.99
CA PHE A 253 6.86 -12.64 -13.00
C PHE A 253 5.48 -12.79 -13.65
N CYS A 254 4.92 -14.00 -13.55
CA CYS A 254 3.63 -14.34 -14.10
C CYS A 254 2.63 -14.50 -12.94
N VAL A 255 1.68 -13.59 -12.84
CA VAL A 255 0.58 -13.64 -11.88
C VAL A 255 -0.66 -14.18 -12.59
N ALA A 256 -1.25 -15.23 -12.08
CA ALA A 256 -2.42 -15.86 -12.65
C ALA A 256 -3.55 -16.00 -11.62
N GLU A 257 -4.79 -16.03 -12.07
CA GLU A 257 -5.96 -16.33 -11.22
C GLU A 257 -6.14 -17.84 -11.06
N GLU A 258 -5.76 -18.62 -12.07
CA GLU A 258 -5.86 -20.06 -12.10
C GLU A 258 -4.52 -20.72 -12.45
N ASP A 259 -4.41 -22.04 -12.24
CA ASP A 259 -3.27 -22.85 -12.69
C ASP A 259 -3.30 -23.02 -14.22
N VAL A 260 -2.79 -22.03 -14.91
CA VAL A 260 -2.73 -22.02 -16.39
C VAL A 260 -1.31 -22.22 -16.92
N PRO A 261 -1.13 -22.83 -18.11
CA PRO A 261 0.18 -23.00 -18.72
C PRO A 261 0.87 -21.66 -18.99
N PHE A 262 2.21 -21.60 -19.06
CA PHE A 262 2.93 -20.38 -19.46
C PHE A 262 2.33 -19.77 -20.72
N GLY A 263 1.94 -18.50 -20.68
CA GLY A 263 1.53 -17.72 -21.85
C GLY A 263 0.04 -17.38 -22.02
N ALA A 264 -0.91 -17.92 -21.23
CA ALA A 264 -2.36 -17.63 -21.41
C ALA A 264 -3.03 -17.07 -20.15
N GLY A 265 -3.86 -16.03 -20.29
CA GLY A 265 -4.77 -15.52 -19.23
C GLY A 265 -4.09 -14.94 -18.01
N LYS A 266 -3.10 -14.02 -18.18
CA LYS A 266 -2.21 -13.64 -17.09
C LYS A 266 -1.73 -12.22 -17.18
N GLU A 267 -1.40 -11.71 -16.00
CA GLU A 267 -0.62 -10.51 -15.89
C GLU A 267 0.89 -10.85 -15.84
N LEU A 268 1.63 -10.24 -16.75
CA LEU A 268 3.09 -10.38 -16.81
C LEU A 268 3.76 -9.11 -16.30
N VAL A 269 4.72 -9.31 -15.43
CA VAL A 269 5.58 -8.25 -14.91
C VAL A 269 7.00 -8.52 -15.38
N TRP A 270 7.54 -7.60 -16.14
CA TRP A 270 8.89 -7.66 -16.67
C TRP A 270 9.82 -6.73 -15.91
N ALA A 271 11.03 -7.17 -15.67
CA ALA A 271 12.05 -6.36 -15.04
C ALA A 271 13.43 -6.65 -15.67
N GLU A 272 14.26 -5.62 -15.69
CA GLU A 272 15.65 -5.68 -16.13
C GLU A 272 16.56 -5.17 -15.03
N VAL A 273 17.68 -5.85 -14.82
CA VAL A 273 18.72 -5.45 -13.86
C VAL A 273 19.76 -4.63 -14.60
N GLU A 274 19.85 -3.36 -14.28
CA GLU A 274 20.81 -2.43 -14.90
C GLU A 274 22.27 -2.76 -14.53
N ALA A 275 23.22 -2.11 -15.19
CA ALA A 275 24.64 -2.32 -14.94
C ALA A 275 25.10 -1.99 -13.52
N ASP A 276 24.38 -1.12 -12.81
CA ASP A 276 24.64 -0.76 -11.41
C ASP A 276 23.93 -1.69 -10.41
N GLY A 277 23.12 -2.63 -10.90
CA GLY A 277 22.35 -3.57 -10.10
C GLY A 277 20.93 -3.11 -9.80
N SER A 278 20.55 -1.87 -10.11
CA SER A 278 19.18 -1.39 -9.91
C SER A 278 18.20 -2.14 -10.81
N VAL A 279 17.01 -2.42 -10.29
CA VAL A 279 15.96 -3.14 -11.02
C VAL A 279 14.96 -2.14 -11.60
N HIS A 280 14.67 -2.26 -12.88
CA HIS A 280 13.65 -1.46 -13.56
C HIS A 280 12.53 -2.34 -14.11
N SER A 281 11.28 -1.97 -13.83
CA SER A 281 10.14 -2.56 -14.50
C SER A 281 10.08 -2.07 -15.95
N CYS A 282 9.98 -2.99 -16.90
CA CYS A 282 9.93 -2.68 -18.33
C CYS A 282 8.63 -3.15 -18.97
N SER A 283 8.35 -2.64 -20.16
CA SER A 283 7.33 -3.18 -21.05
C SER A 283 7.93 -4.39 -21.76
N ASP A 284 7.08 -5.33 -22.13
CA ASP A 284 7.41 -6.58 -22.82
C ASP A 284 8.77 -6.57 -23.56
N PRO A 285 9.79 -7.29 -23.10
CA PRO A 285 11.05 -7.39 -23.80
C PRO A 285 10.92 -8.33 -25.01
N SER A 286 11.49 -7.94 -26.12
CA SER A 286 11.57 -8.76 -27.32
C SER A 286 12.51 -9.96 -27.20
N ASP A 287 13.24 -10.09 -26.10
CA ASP A 287 14.35 -11.03 -25.93
C ASP A 287 14.09 -12.05 -24.82
N ALA A 288 14.93 -13.09 -24.77
CA ALA A 288 14.88 -14.16 -23.78
C ALA A 288 14.98 -13.64 -22.34
N VAL A 289 14.32 -14.32 -21.42
CA VAL A 289 14.31 -14.06 -19.97
C VAL A 289 15.35 -14.96 -19.32
N ASP A 290 16.11 -14.44 -18.36
CA ASP A 290 17.10 -15.23 -17.63
C ASP A 290 16.49 -15.94 -16.41
N GLY A 291 15.51 -15.31 -15.75
CA GLY A 291 14.81 -15.87 -14.59
C GLY A 291 13.32 -15.62 -14.66
N GLN A 292 12.54 -16.61 -14.26
CA GLN A 292 11.09 -16.48 -14.26
C GLN A 292 10.46 -17.13 -13.03
N ALA A 293 9.40 -16.49 -12.54
CA ALA A 293 8.55 -17.08 -11.51
C ALA A 293 7.09 -17.00 -11.91
N ARG A 294 6.30 -18.00 -11.50
CA ARG A 294 4.86 -18.00 -11.71
C ARG A 294 4.13 -18.54 -10.51
N GLY A 295 2.94 -18.02 -10.30
CA GLY A 295 2.06 -18.51 -9.26
C GLY A 295 0.68 -17.91 -9.40
N ARG A 296 -0.25 -18.50 -8.67
CA ARG A 296 -1.55 -17.94 -8.40
C ARG A 296 -1.38 -16.79 -7.41
N ILE A 297 -2.39 -15.93 -7.31
CA ILE A 297 -2.39 -14.81 -6.37
C ILE A 297 -2.12 -15.30 -4.94
N GLU A 298 -2.74 -16.41 -4.55
CA GLU A 298 -2.57 -17.00 -3.20
C GLU A 298 -1.12 -17.43 -2.91
N ASN A 299 -0.35 -17.79 -3.94
CA ASN A 299 1.06 -18.14 -3.81
C ASN A 299 1.96 -16.89 -3.78
N TRP A 300 1.63 -15.89 -4.59
CA TRP A 300 2.40 -14.64 -4.65
C TRP A 300 2.31 -13.82 -3.36
N ILE A 301 1.13 -13.80 -2.72
CA ILE A 301 0.92 -13.02 -1.51
C ILE A 301 1.89 -13.47 -0.39
N PRO A 302 2.00 -14.76 -0.01
CA PRO A 302 3.01 -15.21 0.96
C PRO A 302 4.44 -14.97 0.48
N ALA A 303 4.74 -15.19 -0.80
CA ALA A 303 6.07 -14.95 -1.34
C ALA A 303 6.53 -13.49 -1.11
N ILE A 304 5.63 -12.51 -1.27
CA ILE A 304 5.91 -11.08 -1.07
C ILE A 304 5.90 -10.70 0.42
N LEU A 305 4.96 -11.24 1.21
CA LEU A 305 4.75 -10.82 2.59
C LEU A 305 5.62 -11.55 3.61
N GLU A 306 6.11 -12.72 3.28
CA GLU A 306 6.88 -13.62 4.17
C GLU A 306 8.28 -13.89 3.65
N GLY A 307 8.58 -13.47 2.40
CA GLY A 307 9.86 -13.72 1.74
C GLY A 307 10.08 -15.21 1.44
N ASN A 308 8.99 -15.97 1.25
CA ASN A 308 9.05 -17.39 0.95
C ASN A 308 8.94 -17.66 -0.55
N PRO A 309 10.06 -17.85 -1.28
CA PRO A 309 10.05 -18.10 -2.71
C PRO A 309 9.47 -19.47 -3.08
N ASP A 310 9.41 -20.43 -2.15
CA ASP A 310 8.93 -21.80 -2.39
C ASP A 310 7.42 -21.84 -2.73
N GLU A 311 6.69 -20.77 -2.42
CA GLU A 311 5.27 -20.66 -2.74
C GLU A 311 5.00 -20.45 -4.24
N VAL A 312 5.97 -19.93 -4.98
CA VAL A 312 5.86 -19.71 -6.42
C VAL A 312 6.73 -20.71 -7.19
N ARG A 313 6.29 -21.10 -8.38
CA ARG A 313 7.08 -21.97 -9.24
C ARG A 313 8.17 -21.15 -9.94
N ILE A 314 9.42 -21.45 -9.65
CA ILE A 314 10.57 -20.82 -10.26
C ILE A 314 11.04 -21.68 -11.45
N GLY A 315 11.34 -21.02 -12.57
CA GLY A 315 11.97 -21.62 -13.75
C GLY A 315 13.25 -20.86 -14.12
N GLU A 316 14.15 -21.53 -14.80
CA GLU A 316 15.46 -21.05 -15.25
C GLU A 316 16.36 -20.64 -14.07
N ASP A 317 16.88 -19.42 -14.03
CA ASP A 317 17.81 -18.99 -12.96
C ASP A 317 17.09 -18.83 -11.60
N GLU A 318 17.00 -19.94 -10.83
CA GLU A 318 16.36 -19.97 -9.50
C GLU A 318 17.03 -19.00 -8.53
N ARG A 319 18.35 -18.81 -8.64
CA ARG A 319 19.08 -17.92 -7.74
C ARG A 319 18.71 -16.47 -8.01
N LEU A 320 18.65 -16.04 -9.26
CA LEU A 320 18.26 -14.68 -9.63
C LEU A 320 16.86 -14.34 -9.09
N VAL A 321 15.90 -15.26 -9.27
CA VAL A 321 14.53 -15.06 -8.79
C VAL A 321 14.47 -15.07 -7.26
N GLY A 322 15.15 -16.02 -6.61
CA GLY A 322 15.21 -16.10 -5.15
C GLY A 322 15.80 -14.84 -4.52
N ASP A 323 16.95 -14.39 -5.02
CA ASP A 323 17.59 -13.14 -4.57
C ASP A 323 16.67 -11.92 -4.75
N CYS A 324 15.92 -11.87 -5.86
CA CYS A 324 14.97 -10.79 -6.12
C CYS A 324 13.81 -10.78 -5.11
N LEU A 325 13.20 -11.92 -4.84
CA LEU A 325 12.06 -12.02 -3.89
C LEU A 325 12.52 -11.76 -2.45
N GLU A 326 13.68 -12.28 -2.04
CA GLU A 326 14.26 -12.00 -0.71
C GLU A 326 14.52 -10.49 -0.53
N LYS A 327 15.14 -9.85 -1.54
CA LYS A 327 15.38 -8.41 -1.51
C LYS A 327 14.09 -7.60 -1.52
N LEU A 328 13.10 -8.01 -2.32
CA LEU A 328 11.78 -7.37 -2.37
C LEU A 328 11.11 -7.40 -0.98
N TYR A 329 11.10 -8.57 -0.32
CA TYR A 329 10.63 -8.69 1.05
C TYR A 329 11.41 -7.76 1.98
N GLY A 330 12.74 -7.76 1.91
CA GLY A 330 13.61 -6.91 2.73
C GLY A 330 13.27 -5.43 2.59
N VAL A 331 13.12 -4.91 1.37
CA VAL A 331 12.84 -3.48 1.15
C VAL A 331 11.40 -3.08 1.51
N LEU A 332 10.45 -4.02 1.47
CA LEU A 332 9.05 -3.74 1.82
C LEU A 332 8.82 -3.81 3.34
N TRP A 333 9.54 -4.68 4.06
CA TRP A 333 9.19 -5.05 5.43
C TRP A 333 10.31 -4.97 6.45
N ALA A 334 11.58 -4.96 6.03
CA ALA A 334 12.67 -4.79 6.98
C ALA A 334 12.72 -3.34 7.48
N PRO A 335 12.91 -3.12 8.79
CA PRO A 335 13.24 -1.79 9.28
C PRO A 335 14.53 -1.34 8.59
N SER A 336 14.53 -0.11 8.08
CA SER A 336 15.72 0.46 7.44
C SER A 336 16.86 0.42 8.44
N SER A 337 17.82 -0.48 8.24
CA SER A 337 19.06 -0.49 8.99
C SER A 337 19.90 0.68 8.51
N PHE A 338 19.91 1.76 9.30
CA PHE A 338 20.88 2.84 9.18
C PHE A 338 22.01 2.64 10.18
#